data_e69121248d747258126a938e11fec6b6
#
_entry.id   e69121248d747258126a938e11fec6b6
#
_cell.length_a   1.000
_cell.length_b   1.000
_cell.length_c   1.000
_cell.angle_alpha   90.00
_cell.angle_beta   90.00
_cell.angle_gamma   90.00
#
_symmetry.space_group_name_H-M   'P 1'
#
loop_
_entity.id
_entity.type
_entity.pdbx_description
1 polymer ?
#
loop_
_entity_poly.entity_id
_entity_poly.type
_entity_poly.pdbx_seq_one_letter_code
_entity_poly.pdbx_strand_id
1 'polypeptide(L)'
;MSTETKPKNESRKIPFVDYLILDDPPYLQAQECTNCGARYFDRRNACANCFKDKFTPVAIATEGEVTSFSIVQMGAKPYISAVVDCGGTSVKCTIINVEPTPEKVRLGMKVKLATYPMGQDSEGTEAIAFGFEPI
;
A
#
# COMPACT_ATOMS: atom_id res chain seq x y z
N MET A 1 -14.23 27.26 15.80
CA MET A 1 -14.11 26.99 15.42
C MET A 1 -14.11 26.64 15.14
N SER A 2 -13.89 26.50 15.13
CA SER A 2 -13.63 26.06 14.81
C SER A 2 -13.47 25.65 14.68
N THR A 3 -13.35 25.55 14.76
CA THR A 3 -13.15 25.11 14.62
C THR A 3 -13.11 24.55 14.70
N GLU A 4 -13.03 24.41 14.93
CA GLU A 4 -13.00 23.88 14.90
C GLU A 4 -13.08 22.96 15.12
N THR A 5 -13.16 22.73 15.58
CA THR A 5 -13.27 21.79 15.67
C THR A 5 -13.70 20.95 15.30
N LYS A 6 -13.98 20.92 15.51
CA LYS A 6 -14.57 20.00 15.04
C LYS A 6 -14.19 19.18 14.01
N PRO A 7 -14.51 19.33 13.43
CA PRO A 7 -14.32 18.50 12.32
C PRO A 7 -12.94 17.92 12.21
N LYS A 8 -12.07 18.34 12.97
CA LYS A 8 -10.73 17.76 12.91
C LYS A 8 -10.76 16.26 13.13
N ASN A 9 -11.67 15.76 13.96
CA ASN A 9 -11.75 14.32 14.16
C ASN A 9 -12.23 13.61 12.93
N GLU A 10 -13.14 14.23 12.21
CA GLU A 10 -13.69 13.61 11.03
C GLU A 10 -12.71 13.59 9.89
N SER A 11 -11.83 14.56 9.84
CA SER A 11 -10.93 14.71 8.70
C SER A 11 -9.53 14.22 8.97
N ARG A 12 -9.23 13.78 10.17
CA ARG A 12 -7.89 13.36 10.49
C ARG A 12 -7.69 11.91 10.11
N LYS A 13 -7.13 11.72 8.96
CA LYS A 13 -6.77 10.40 8.46
C LYS A 13 -5.30 10.41 8.17
N ILE A 14 -4.60 9.41 8.69
CA ILE A 14 -3.16 9.28 8.47
C ILE A 14 -2.89 7.96 7.81
N PRO A 15 -1.88 7.88 6.94
CA PRO A 15 -1.54 6.61 6.34
C PRO A 15 -0.91 5.68 7.35
N PHE A 16 -1.27 4.41 7.28
CA PHE A 16 -0.71 3.39 8.16
C PHE A 16 0.77 3.16 7.87
N VAL A 17 1.17 3.34 6.62
CA VAL A 17 2.57 3.22 6.19
C VAL A 17 2.98 4.49 5.48
N ASP A 18 4.28 4.82 5.57
CA ASP A 18 4.80 6.08 5.06
C ASP A 18 4.64 6.24 3.56
N TYR A 19 4.65 5.14 2.82
CA TYR A 19 4.62 5.22 1.37
C TYR A 19 3.21 5.25 0.78
N LEU A 20 2.19 5.25 1.62
CA LEU A 20 0.81 5.44 1.15
C LEU A 20 0.49 6.92 1.20
N ILE A 21 0.17 7.50 0.05
CA ILE A 21 -0.15 8.92 -0.05
C ILE A 21 -1.66 9.05 -0.18
N LEU A 22 -2.26 9.75 0.77
CA LEU A 22 -3.71 9.89 0.84
C LEU A 22 -4.18 11.09 0.04
N ASP A 23 -3.90 11.05 -1.26
CA ASP A 23 -4.41 12.04 -2.20
C ASP A 23 -5.73 11.55 -2.78
N ASP A 24 -6.25 12.28 -3.71
CA ASP A 24 -7.49 11.94 -4.39
C ASP A 24 -7.22 11.81 -5.88
N PRO A 25 -6.98 10.59 -6.39
CA PRO A 25 -7.04 9.31 -5.68
C PRO A 25 -5.74 8.98 -4.93
N PRO A 26 -5.81 8.10 -3.95
CA PRO A 26 -4.60 7.69 -3.23
C PRO A 26 -3.66 6.86 -4.11
N TYR A 27 -2.38 6.89 -3.75
CA TYR A 27 -1.39 6.12 -4.49
C TYR A 27 -0.23 5.74 -3.58
N LEU A 28 0.62 4.83 -4.04
CA LEU A 28 1.83 4.47 -3.34
C LEU A 28 3.00 5.24 -3.94
N GLN A 29 3.92 5.67 -3.08
CA GLN A 29 5.09 6.45 -3.49
C GLN A 29 6.35 5.66 -3.15
N ALA A 30 7.22 5.46 -4.14
CA ALA A 30 8.49 4.79 -3.93
C ALA A 30 9.61 5.81 -4.01
N GLN A 31 10.79 5.45 -3.49
CA GLN A 31 12.01 6.23 -3.64
C GLN A 31 12.84 5.58 -4.72
N GLU A 32 13.07 6.29 -5.80
CA GLU A 32 13.80 5.77 -6.94
C GLU A 32 15.22 6.29 -6.92
N CYS A 33 16.18 5.38 -7.03
CA CYS A 33 17.59 5.78 -7.09
C CYS A 33 17.83 6.57 -8.38
N THR A 34 18.40 7.74 -8.26
CA THR A 34 18.64 8.61 -9.40
C THR A 34 19.74 8.08 -10.31
N ASN A 35 20.56 7.14 -9.83
CA ASN A 35 21.66 6.61 -10.60
C ASN A 35 21.28 5.35 -11.39
N CYS A 36 20.63 4.37 -10.74
CA CYS A 36 20.36 3.09 -11.39
C CYS A 36 18.86 2.78 -11.56
N GLY A 37 17.97 3.59 -10.98
CA GLY A 37 16.55 3.39 -11.15
C GLY A 37 15.91 2.38 -10.22
N ALA A 38 16.65 1.81 -9.27
CA ALA A 38 16.08 0.88 -8.30
C ALA A 38 15.08 1.61 -7.41
N ARG A 39 13.99 0.94 -7.08
CA ARG A 39 12.90 1.55 -6.29
C ARG A 39 12.73 0.86 -4.96
N TYR A 40 12.48 1.65 -3.93
CA TYR A 40 12.30 1.17 -2.57
C TYR A 40 11.13 1.90 -1.92
N PHE A 41 10.39 1.19 -1.08
CA PHE A 41 9.32 1.83 -0.30
C PHE A 41 9.82 2.30 1.06
N ASP A 42 10.94 1.77 1.54
CA ASP A 42 11.50 2.18 2.82
C ASP A 42 12.53 3.28 2.62
N ARG A 43 12.85 3.96 3.71
CA ARG A 43 13.91 4.96 3.69
C ARG A 43 15.25 4.25 3.73
N ARG A 44 16.13 4.65 2.86
CA ARG A 44 17.44 4.01 2.77
C ARG A 44 18.52 5.08 2.75
N ASN A 45 19.63 4.77 3.38
CA ASN A 45 20.78 5.64 3.34
C ASN A 45 21.58 5.47 2.05
N ALA A 46 21.48 4.30 1.44
CA ALA A 46 22.16 4.02 0.19
C ALA A 46 21.40 2.98 -0.60
N CYS A 47 21.56 3.03 -1.92
CA CYS A 47 20.95 2.07 -2.81
C CYS A 47 21.66 0.71 -2.68
N ALA A 48 20.89 -0.36 -2.50
CA ALA A 48 21.46 -1.69 -2.37
C ALA A 48 22.09 -2.18 -3.66
N ASN A 49 21.70 -1.60 -4.79
CA ASN A 49 22.19 -2.04 -6.09
C ASN A 49 23.48 -1.31 -6.51
N CYS A 50 23.54 0.01 -6.30
CA CYS A 50 24.68 0.80 -6.80
C CYS A 50 25.38 1.61 -5.71
N PHE A 51 24.88 1.59 -4.47
CA PHE A 51 25.45 2.24 -3.30
C PHE A 51 25.40 3.76 -3.34
N LYS A 52 24.72 4.36 -4.30
CA LYS A 52 24.51 5.82 -4.30
C LYS A 52 23.44 6.18 -3.29
N ASP A 53 23.39 7.45 -2.91
CA ASP A 53 22.52 7.89 -1.82
C ASP A 53 21.49 8.93 -2.24
N LYS A 54 21.29 9.15 -3.51
CA LYS A 54 20.32 10.12 -4.00
C LYS A 54 19.09 9.43 -4.53
N PHE A 55 17.93 9.79 -4.00
CA PHE A 55 16.65 9.20 -4.37
C PHE A 55 15.66 10.29 -4.70
N THR A 56 14.71 9.95 -5.56
CA THR A 56 13.62 10.86 -5.90
C THR A 56 12.29 10.12 -5.71
N PRO A 57 11.25 10.79 -5.20
CA PRO A 57 9.95 10.14 -5.02
C PRO A 57 9.27 9.95 -6.36
N VAL A 58 8.65 8.79 -6.54
CA VAL A 58 7.90 8.48 -7.76
C VAL A 58 6.59 7.81 -7.37
N ALA A 59 5.53 8.12 -8.11
CA ALA A 59 4.24 7.46 -7.91
C ALA A 59 4.26 6.11 -8.60
N ILE A 60 3.67 5.12 -7.94
CA ILE A 60 3.61 3.76 -8.45
C ILE A 60 2.22 3.56 -9.07
N ALA A 61 2.15 2.80 -10.15
CA ALA A 61 0.89 2.48 -10.80
C ALA A 61 -0.08 1.87 -9.79
N THR A 62 -1.36 2.24 -9.89
CA THR A 62 -2.37 1.78 -8.95
C THR A 62 -3.03 0.48 -9.36
N GLU A 63 -2.68 -0.07 -10.52
CA GLU A 63 -3.18 -1.36 -10.98
C GLU A 63 -2.01 -2.26 -11.29
N GLY A 64 -2.20 -3.56 -11.07
CA GLY A 64 -1.15 -4.50 -11.33
C GLY A 64 -1.65 -5.93 -11.41
N GLU A 65 -0.71 -6.85 -11.42
CA GLU A 65 -0.99 -8.28 -11.51
C GLU A 65 -0.40 -9.00 -10.31
N VAL A 66 -1.13 -9.99 -9.81
CA VAL A 66 -0.63 -10.84 -8.72
C VAL A 66 0.45 -11.76 -9.27
N THR A 67 1.68 -11.63 -8.74
CA THR A 67 2.79 -12.47 -9.15
C THR A 67 3.06 -13.60 -8.19
N SER A 68 2.63 -13.45 -6.92
CA SER A 68 2.67 -14.54 -5.96
C SER A 68 1.67 -14.25 -4.88
N PHE A 69 1.18 -15.29 -4.23
CA PHE A 69 0.27 -15.11 -3.09
C PHE A 69 0.30 -16.34 -2.21
N SER A 70 -0.13 -16.14 -0.96
CA SER A 70 -0.41 -17.26 -0.09
C SER A 70 -1.59 -16.89 0.79
N ILE A 71 -2.35 -17.90 1.18
CA ILE A 71 -3.49 -17.71 2.07
C ILE A 71 -3.01 -18.03 3.48
N VAL A 72 -3.01 -17.01 4.33
CA VAL A 72 -2.49 -17.13 5.69
C VAL A 72 -3.66 -17.38 6.62
N GLN A 73 -3.61 -18.48 7.35
CA GLN A 73 -4.70 -18.86 8.26
C GLN A 73 -4.25 -18.73 9.70
N MET A 74 -3.93 -17.51 10.07
CA MET A 74 -3.54 -17.20 11.44
C MET A 74 -4.53 -16.21 12.02
N GLY A 75 -4.83 -16.39 13.30
CA GLY A 75 -5.77 -15.52 13.97
C GLY A 75 -7.21 -15.89 13.66
N ALA A 76 -8.11 -14.93 13.86
CA ALA A 76 -9.55 -15.18 13.76
C ALA A 76 -10.01 -15.35 12.32
N LYS A 77 -9.32 -14.72 11.37
CA LYS A 77 -9.73 -14.75 9.96
C LYS A 77 -8.52 -14.96 9.07
N PRO A 78 -8.67 -15.80 8.06
CA PRO A 78 -7.60 -15.93 7.07
C PRO A 78 -7.52 -14.67 6.23
N TYR A 79 -6.34 -14.43 5.66
CA TYR A 79 -6.14 -13.32 4.75
C TYR A 79 -5.17 -13.73 3.65
N ILE A 80 -5.12 -12.93 2.59
CA ILE A 80 -4.28 -13.22 1.44
C ILE A 80 -3.09 -12.28 1.44
N SER A 81 -1.90 -12.85 1.58
CA SER A 81 -0.65 -12.09 1.44
C SER A 81 -0.17 -12.27 0.01
N ALA A 82 0.15 -11.18 -0.66
CA ALA A 82 0.46 -11.24 -2.08
C ALA A 82 1.56 -10.27 -2.45
N VAL A 83 2.15 -10.53 -3.62
CA VAL A 83 3.04 -9.59 -4.29
C VAL A 83 2.39 -9.24 -5.61
N VAL A 84 2.27 -7.95 -5.87
CA VAL A 84 1.61 -7.41 -7.06
C VAL A 84 2.64 -6.64 -7.86
N ASP A 85 2.71 -6.90 -9.16
CA ASP A 85 3.59 -6.16 -10.05
C ASP A 85 2.83 -4.95 -10.58
N CYS A 86 3.23 -3.77 -10.13
CA CYS A 86 2.60 -2.51 -10.50
C CYS A 86 3.51 -1.76 -11.46
N GLY A 87 3.41 -2.09 -12.74
CA GLY A 87 4.19 -1.42 -13.77
C GLY A 87 5.69 -1.66 -13.64
N GLY A 88 6.08 -2.84 -13.21
CA GLY A 88 7.48 -3.19 -13.04
C GLY A 88 8.00 -3.04 -11.61
N THR A 89 7.16 -2.54 -10.70
CA THR A 89 7.52 -2.40 -9.29
C THR A 89 6.73 -3.41 -8.49
N SER A 90 7.40 -4.26 -7.72
CA SER A 90 6.73 -5.27 -6.91
C SER A 90 6.29 -4.66 -5.59
N VAL A 91 5.02 -4.87 -5.24
CA VAL A 91 4.43 -4.35 -4.02
C VAL A 91 3.95 -5.52 -3.17
N LYS A 92 4.44 -5.57 -1.94
CA LYS A 92 3.93 -6.54 -0.96
C LYS A 92 2.67 -5.99 -0.35
N CYS A 93 1.61 -6.80 -0.35
CA CYS A 93 0.31 -6.29 0.06
C CYS A 93 -0.62 -7.41 0.50
N THR A 94 -1.83 -7.01 0.87
CA THR A 94 -2.92 -7.94 1.17
C THR A 94 -3.98 -7.76 0.08
N ILE A 95 -4.54 -8.85 -0.41
CA ILE A 95 -5.65 -8.77 -1.36
C ILE A 95 -6.93 -8.71 -0.54
N ILE A 96 -7.73 -7.69 -0.78
CA ILE A 96 -8.93 -7.42 0.00
C ILE A 96 -10.16 -7.47 -0.89
N ASN A 97 -11.33 -7.49 -0.27
CA ASN A 97 -12.63 -7.48 -0.94
C ASN A 97 -12.85 -8.71 -1.81
N VAL A 98 -12.23 -9.83 -1.41
CA VAL A 98 -12.39 -11.11 -2.08
C VAL A 98 -12.18 -12.21 -1.03
N GLU A 99 -12.84 -13.33 -1.21
CA GLU A 99 -12.69 -14.43 -0.27
C GLU A 99 -11.29 -15.01 -0.35
N PRO A 100 -10.66 -15.32 0.79
CA PRO A 100 -9.30 -15.88 0.78
C PRO A 100 -9.31 -17.38 0.49
N THR A 101 -9.68 -17.73 -0.72
CA THR A 101 -9.72 -19.11 -1.18
C THR A 101 -8.98 -19.24 -2.50
N PRO A 102 -8.43 -20.45 -2.79
CA PRO A 102 -7.72 -20.65 -4.05
C PRO A 102 -8.58 -20.46 -5.29
N GLU A 103 -9.90 -20.57 -5.15
CA GLU A 103 -10.80 -20.37 -6.28
C GLU A 103 -10.95 -18.91 -6.65
N LYS A 104 -10.73 -18.01 -5.70
CA LYS A 104 -10.98 -16.58 -5.90
C LYS A 104 -9.73 -15.80 -6.20
N VAL A 105 -8.56 -16.32 -5.85
CA VAL A 105 -7.27 -15.62 -6.03
C VAL A 105 -6.36 -16.52 -6.84
N ARG A 106 -5.73 -15.95 -7.87
CA ARG A 106 -4.83 -16.72 -8.73
C ARG A 106 -3.72 -15.83 -9.26
N LEU A 107 -2.67 -16.46 -9.71
CA LEU A 107 -1.55 -15.74 -10.34
C LEU A 107 -2.03 -15.11 -11.64
N GLY A 108 -1.51 -13.92 -11.93
CA GLY A 108 -1.89 -13.17 -13.10
C GLY A 108 -3.18 -12.40 -12.97
N MET A 109 -3.84 -12.51 -11.82
CA MET A 109 -5.10 -11.81 -11.57
C MET A 109 -4.85 -10.30 -11.55
N LYS A 110 -5.74 -9.54 -12.19
CA LYS A 110 -5.64 -8.09 -12.22
C LYS A 110 -6.27 -7.50 -10.98
N VAL A 111 -5.56 -6.61 -10.34
CA VAL A 111 -6.02 -5.98 -9.10
C VAL A 111 -5.70 -4.49 -9.15
N LYS A 112 -6.38 -3.73 -8.29
CA LYS A 112 -6.18 -2.29 -8.18
C LYS A 112 -6.05 -1.90 -6.73
N LEU A 113 -5.38 -0.77 -6.49
CA LEU A 113 -5.16 -0.25 -5.15
C LEU A 113 -6.48 0.18 -4.51
N ALA A 114 -6.65 -0.17 -3.26
CA ALA A 114 -7.80 0.25 -2.47
C ALA A 114 -7.30 0.59 -1.08
N THR A 115 -8.02 1.48 -0.40
CA THR A 115 -7.68 1.86 0.96
C THR A 115 -8.83 1.48 1.89
N TYR A 116 -8.48 1.27 3.16
CA TYR A 116 -9.49 0.93 4.16
C TYR A 116 -9.01 1.39 5.53
N PRO A 117 -9.94 1.69 6.45
CA PRO A 117 -9.54 2.10 7.79
C PRO A 117 -9.07 0.91 8.61
N MET A 118 -7.96 1.12 9.34
CA MET A 118 -7.45 0.10 10.25
C MET A 118 -8.02 0.26 11.65
N GLY A 119 -8.36 1.47 12.04
CA GLY A 119 -8.86 1.75 13.37
C GLY A 119 -8.66 3.21 13.72
N GLN A 120 -9.14 3.59 14.88
CA GLN A 120 -9.05 4.96 15.35
C GLN A 120 -8.38 5.00 16.72
N ASP A 121 -7.68 6.10 17.00
CA ASP A 121 -7.17 6.32 18.34
C ASP A 121 -8.26 6.99 19.20
N SER A 122 -7.89 7.35 20.44
CA SER A 122 -8.86 7.92 21.37
C SER A 122 -9.32 9.32 20.96
N GLU A 123 -8.62 9.96 20.03
CA GLU A 123 -8.95 11.29 19.56
C GLU A 123 -9.65 11.30 18.22
N GLY A 124 -9.99 10.12 17.71
CA GLY A 124 -10.68 10.02 16.45
C GLY A 124 -9.80 10.06 15.21
N THR A 125 -8.49 10.05 15.37
CA THR A 125 -7.58 9.97 14.23
C THR A 125 -7.64 8.57 13.67
N GLU A 126 -7.89 8.47 12.37
CA GLU A 126 -8.11 7.19 11.71
C GLU A 126 -6.87 6.81 10.91
N ALA A 127 -6.38 5.59 11.13
CA ALA A 127 -5.26 5.06 10.36
C ALA A 127 -5.81 4.38 9.12
N ILE A 128 -5.29 4.76 7.95
CA ILE A 128 -5.75 4.23 6.67
C ILE A 128 -4.67 3.30 6.12
N ALA A 129 -5.05 2.08 5.85
CA ALA A 129 -4.16 1.10 5.25
C ALA A 129 -4.55 0.89 3.80
N PHE A 130 -3.69 0.20 3.07
CA PHE A 130 -3.97 -0.10 1.68
C PHE A 130 -3.98 -1.61 1.45
N GLY A 131 -4.65 -2.01 0.41
CA GLY A 131 -4.61 -3.35 -0.11
C GLY A 131 -4.90 -3.28 -1.59
N PHE A 132 -4.99 -4.43 -2.22
CA PHE A 132 -5.37 -4.51 -3.62
C PHE A 132 -6.62 -5.37 -3.73
N GLU A 133 -7.51 -4.96 -4.59
CA GLU A 133 -8.78 -5.67 -4.78
C GLU A 133 -8.93 -6.05 -6.24
N PRO A 134 -9.68 -7.11 -6.55
CA PRO A 134 -9.88 -7.50 -7.94
C PRO A 134 -10.55 -6.41 -8.75
N ILE A 135 -10.11 -6.27 -9.97
CA ILE A 135 -10.75 -5.33 -10.91
C ILE A 135 -12.03 -5.95 -11.45
#